data_f75b4ade9c630d7790a6cad0f31aa671
#
_entry.id   f75b4ade9c630d7790a6cad0f31aa671
#
_cell.length_a   1.000
_cell.length_b   1.000
_cell.length_c   1.000
_cell.angle_alpha   90.00
_cell.angle_beta   90.00
_cell.angle_gamma   90.00
#
_symmetry.space_group_name_H-M   'P 1'
#
loop_
_entity.id
_entity.type
_entity.pdbx_description
1 polymer ?
#
loop_
_entity_poly.entity_id
_entity_poly.type
_entity_poly.pdbx_seq_one_letter_code
_entity_poly.pdbx_strand_id
1 'polypeptide(L)'
;MEMNAQQLQSNYDELISYIEKYIESPRKEQLVTFYKQHEDRLILLPAAHKAAYHSAFAGGYVFHVNNVIKNALVSFDTWRRAGSNLVDITLDNVVFCALNHDLGKMGSKDEDAVYPSQDKWRRENLGELYKFNTNLAYMSVPDRSLFLLQEAGIGMSQDEFITIKTHDGLYDEANTPYFKSFIPENRFRTPLPLIIHEADMRAARIEWEQQYLPTIGKGNLAKPKVNRSFNSNNKSKALSSVKSAGLKNMLDNL
;
A
#
# COMPACT_ATOMS: atom_id res chain seq x y z
N MET A 1 -2.63 4.92 -14.95
CA MET A 1 -2.30 6.22 -14.29
C MET A 1 -0.78 6.34 -14.26
N GLU A 2 -0.23 7.50 -14.45
CA GLU A 2 1.19 7.79 -14.27
C GLU A 2 1.28 9.04 -13.39
N MET A 3 2.18 9.01 -12.41
CA MET A 3 2.42 10.14 -11.52
C MET A 3 3.72 10.83 -11.89
N ASN A 4 3.73 12.15 -11.88
CA ASN A 4 4.97 12.91 -11.98
C ASN A 4 5.68 12.97 -10.61
N ALA A 5 6.94 13.41 -10.60
CA ALA A 5 7.75 13.47 -9.39
C ALA A 5 7.11 14.27 -8.24
N GLN A 6 6.48 15.39 -8.57
CA GLN A 6 5.83 16.23 -7.58
C GLN A 6 4.62 15.52 -6.94
N GLN A 7 3.83 14.77 -7.73
CA GLN A 7 2.71 13.98 -7.22
C GLN A 7 3.18 12.83 -6.35
N LEU A 8 4.26 12.13 -6.74
CA LEU A 8 4.87 11.07 -5.93
C LEU A 8 5.33 11.60 -4.58
N GLN A 9 6.06 12.73 -4.57
CA GLN A 9 6.52 13.35 -3.32
C GLN A 9 5.34 13.82 -2.46
N SER A 10 4.33 14.48 -3.06
CA SER A 10 3.15 14.94 -2.32
C SER A 10 2.37 13.78 -1.67
N ASN A 11 2.22 12.66 -2.38
CA ASN A 11 1.59 11.46 -1.80
C ASN A 11 2.40 10.88 -0.64
N TYR A 12 3.72 10.89 -0.77
CA TYR A 12 4.59 10.40 0.29
C TYR A 12 4.57 11.34 1.52
N ASP A 13 4.62 12.65 1.29
CA ASP A 13 4.49 13.65 2.37
C ASP A 13 3.11 13.52 3.07
N GLU A 14 2.03 13.21 2.33
CA GLU A 14 0.70 12.92 2.89
C GLU A 14 0.74 11.67 3.78
N LEU A 15 1.40 10.59 3.35
CA LEU A 15 1.55 9.36 4.15
C LEU A 15 2.26 9.65 5.47
N ILE A 16 3.38 10.39 5.44
CA ILE A 16 4.09 10.79 6.66
C ILE A 16 3.21 11.66 7.57
N SER A 17 2.39 12.54 6.99
CA SER A 17 1.48 13.39 7.77
C SER A 17 0.42 12.60 8.55
N TYR A 18 -0.02 11.44 8.04
CA TYR A 18 -0.90 10.53 8.80
C TYR A 18 -0.21 9.94 10.02
N ILE A 19 1.07 9.55 9.90
CA ILE A 19 1.85 9.06 11.05
C ILE A 19 1.96 10.17 12.10
N GLU A 20 2.35 11.36 11.69
CA GLU A 20 2.55 12.50 12.59
C GLU A 20 1.26 12.92 13.31
N LYS A 21 0.12 12.80 12.61
CA LYS A 21 -1.18 13.25 13.13
C LYS A 21 -1.90 12.24 14.04
N TYR A 22 -1.79 10.95 13.76
CA TYR A 22 -2.66 9.95 14.37
C TYR A 22 -1.93 8.97 15.27
N ILE A 23 -0.63 8.74 15.06
CA ILE A 23 0.15 7.79 15.86
C ILE A 23 0.73 8.47 17.09
N GLU A 24 0.69 7.78 18.22
CA GLU A 24 1.21 8.27 19.49
C GLU A 24 2.67 7.86 19.69
N SER A 25 3.41 8.68 20.47
CA SER A 25 4.80 8.40 20.86
C SER A 25 4.85 7.23 21.87
N PRO A 26 5.88 6.38 21.89
CA PRO A 26 7.10 6.47 21.07
C PRO A 26 7.00 5.84 19.69
N ARG A 27 5.87 5.18 19.36
CA ARG A 27 5.65 4.46 18.09
C ARG A 27 5.69 5.39 16.88
N LYS A 28 5.24 6.63 17.04
CA LYS A 28 5.32 7.68 16.02
C LYS A 28 6.74 7.86 15.49
N GLU A 29 7.69 8.10 16.38
CA GLU A 29 9.09 8.37 16.03
C GLU A 29 9.74 7.15 15.37
N GLN A 30 9.40 5.96 15.83
CA GLN A 30 9.87 4.70 15.25
C GLN A 30 9.37 4.54 13.81
N LEU A 31 8.07 4.76 13.56
CA LEU A 31 7.47 4.69 12.23
C LEU A 31 8.02 5.77 11.30
N VAL A 32 8.09 7.03 11.74
CA VAL A 32 8.66 8.11 10.93
C VAL A 32 10.11 7.79 10.54
N THR A 33 10.89 7.26 11.46
CA THR A 33 12.28 6.85 11.18
C THR A 33 12.32 5.73 10.16
N PHE A 34 11.53 4.67 10.34
CA PHE A 34 11.45 3.53 9.43
C PHE A 34 11.02 3.96 8.02
N TYR A 35 9.94 4.70 7.89
CA TYR A 35 9.44 5.14 6.59
C TYR A 35 10.42 6.05 5.87
N LYS A 36 11.08 6.98 6.59
CA LYS A 36 12.12 7.86 6.01
C LYS A 36 13.37 7.10 5.57
N GLN A 37 13.77 6.05 6.28
CA GLN A 37 14.90 5.20 5.87
C GLN A 37 14.62 4.45 4.55
N HIS A 38 13.35 4.14 4.27
CA HIS A 38 12.92 3.41 3.09
C HIS A 38 12.21 4.29 2.04
N GLU A 39 12.28 5.63 2.17
CA GLU A 39 11.59 6.58 1.30
C GLU A 39 11.82 6.30 -0.18
N ASP A 40 13.08 6.15 -0.60
CA ASP A 40 13.46 5.94 -2.01
C ASP A 40 12.79 4.72 -2.65
N ARG A 41 12.54 3.69 -1.85
CA ARG A 41 11.90 2.44 -2.30
C ARG A 41 10.38 2.56 -2.27
N LEU A 42 9.82 3.04 -1.16
CA LEU A 42 8.38 3.13 -0.94
C LEU A 42 7.72 4.11 -1.91
N ILE A 43 8.37 5.24 -2.19
CA ILE A 43 7.82 6.28 -3.08
C ILE A 43 7.63 5.80 -4.51
N LEU A 44 8.38 4.78 -4.95
CA LEU A 44 8.31 4.20 -6.31
C LEU A 44 7.59 2.85 -6.34
N LEU A 45 7.28 2.27 -5.18
CA LEU A 45 6.69 0.94 -5.08
C LEU A 45 5.30 0.90 -5.74
N PRO A 46 4.99 -0.10 -6.59
CA PRO A 46 3.63 -0.32 -7.08
C PRO A 46 2.77 -1.05 -6.04
N ALA A 47 1.45 -0.86 -6.05
CA ALA A 47 0.54 -1.67 -5.23
C ALA A 47 0.33 -3.08 -5.78
N ALA A 48 0.46 -3.25 -7.11
CA ALA A 48 0.27 -4.54 -7.78
C ALA A 48 1.23 -4.71 -8.96
N HIS A 49 1.47 -5.97 -9.36
CA HIS A 49 2.41 -6.30 -10.43
C HIS A 49 1.80 -6.32 -11.84
N LYS A 50 0.46 -6.41 -11.96
CA LYS A 50 -0.26 -6.47 -13.25
C LYS A 50 -1.16 -5.27 -13.45
N ALA A 51 -1.22 -4.79 -14.69
CA ALA A 51 -2.07 -3.69 -15.12
C ALA A 51 -3.57 -3.90 -14.84
N ALA A 52 -4.02 -5.16 -14.79
CA ALA A 52 -5.41 -5.51 -14.49
C ALA A 52 -5.79 -5.38 -13.01
N TYR A 53 -4.83 -5.15 -12.14
CA TYR A 53 -5.05 -4.93 -10.71
C TYR A 53 -4.99 -3.44 -10.38
N HIS A 54 -5.39 -3.07 -9.15
CA HIS A 54 -5.37 -1.68 -8.71
C HIS A 54 -3.94 -1.16 -8.55
N SER A 55 -3.75 0.08 -8.90
CA SER A 55 -2.54 0.90 -8.63
C SER A 55 -1.21 0.23 -9.02
N ALA A 56 -1.19 -0.45 -10.19
CA ALA A 56 -0.03 -1.12 -10.76
C ALA A 56 0.89 -0.10 -11.52
N PHE A 57 1.37 0.92 -10.83
CA PHE A 57 2.25 1.95 -11.38
C PHE A 57 3.25 2.43 -10.32
N ALA A 58 4.30 3.12 -10.73
CA ALA A 58 5.28 3.69 -9.80
C ALA A 58 4.61 4.68 -8.83
N GLY A 59 4.74 4.44 -7.51
CA GLY A 59 4.05 5.18 -6.46
C GLY A 59 2.65 4.66 -6.13
N GLY A 60 2.20 3.59 -6.80
CA GLY A 60 0.88 3.00 -6.57
C GLY A 60 0.68 2.48 -5.15
N TYR A 61 1.74 2.00 -4.49
CA TYR A 61 1.69 1.57 -3.09
C TYR A 61 1.29 2.72 -2.16
N VAL A 62 2.01 3.83 -2.19
CA VAL A 62 1.72 4.99 -1.33
C VAL A 62 0.33 5.56 -1.64
N PHE A 63 -0.03 5.64 -2.92
CA PHE A 63 -1.36 6.07 -3.35
C PHE A 63 -2.46 5.19 -2.75
N HIS A 64 -2.31 3.87 -2.83
CA HIS A 64 -3.24 2.90 -2.28
C HIS A 64 -3.33 3.01 -0.76
N VAL A 65 -2.20 3.00 -0.04
CA VAL A 65 -2.17 3.11 1.43
C VAL A 65 -2.86 4.39 1.90
N ASN A 66 -2.62 5.53 1.27
CA ASN A 66 -3.33 6.79 1.61
C ASN A 66 -4.84 6.65 1.41
N ASN A 67 -5.29 5.97 0.35
CA ASN A 67 -6.71 5.72 0.13
C ASN A 67 -7.29 4.75 1.17
N VAL A 68 -6.54 3.71 1.56
CA VAL A 68 -6.95 2.79 2.62
C VAL A 68 -7.09 3.53 3.95
N ILE A 69 -6.14 4.39 4.32
CA ILE A 69 -6.23 5.21 5.55
C ILE A 69 -7.50 6.08 5.51
N LYS A 70 -7.76 6.80 4.41
CA LYS A 70 -8.98 7.64 4.26
C LYS A 70 -10.25 6.82 4.42
N ASN A 71 -10.31 5.64 3.77
CA ASN A 71 -11.46 4.75 3.86
C ASN A 71 -11.60 4.12 5.26
N ALA A 72 -10.49 3.80 5.94
CA ALA A 72 -10.50 3.25 7.30
C ALA A 72 -11.07 4.27 8.32
N LEU A 73 -10.70 5.54 8.19
CA LEU A 73 -11.27 6.62 9.02
C LEU A 73 -12.78 6.77 8.79
N VAL A 74 -13.24 6.67 7.53
CA VAL A 74 -14.67 6.68 7.19
C VAL A 74 -15.38 5.44 7.74
N SER A 75 -14.81 4.24 7.58
CA SER A 75 -15.36 3.00 8.12
C SER A 75 -15.45 3.06 9.64
N PHE A 76 -14.42 3.52 10.33
CA PHE A 76 -14.42 3.69 11.78
C PHE A 76 -15.57 4.58 12.26
N ASP A 77 -15.78 5.75 11.63
CA ASP A 77 -16.92 6.63 11.96
C ASP A 77 -18.27 5.97 11.67
N THR A 78 -18.36 5.21 10.57
CA THR A 78 -19.58 4.47 10.22
C THR A 78 -19.92 3.40 11.25
N TRP A 79 -18.93 2.59 11.68
CA TRP A 79 -19.12 1.59 12.74
C TRP A 79 -19.52 2.21 14.07
N ARG A 80 -18.89 3.35 14.42
CA ARG A 80 -19.22 4.12 15.62
C ARG A 80 -20.68 4.60 15.60
N ARG A 81 -21.13 5.18 14.49
CA ARG A 81 -22.52 5.68 14.32
C ARG A 81 -23.54 4.54 14.29
N ALA A 82 -23.15 3.38 13.79
CA ALA A 82 -23.98 2.18 13.81
C ALA A 82 -24.12 1.54 15.20
N GLY A 83 -23.42 2.05 16.21
CA GLY A 83 -23.52 1.58 17.61
C GLY A 83 -22.55 0.46 17.95
N SER A 84 -21.50 0.25 17.16
CA SER A 84 -20.45 -0.71 17.48
C SER A 84 -19.67 -0.28 18.73
N ASN A 85 -19.28 -1.26 19.57
CA ASN A 85 -18.40 -1.01 20.70
C ASN A 85 -16.97 -0.81 20.22
N LEU A 86 -16.48 0.42 20.26
CA LEU A 86 -15.13 0.84 19.84
C LEU A 86 -14.29 1.33 21.04
N VAL A 87 -14.65 0.99 22.28
CA VAL A 87 -14.00 1.52 23.49
C VAL A 87 -12.50 1.27 23.51
N ASP A 88 -12.06 0.12 23.01
CA ASP A 88 -10.66 -0.29 23.01
C ASP A 88 -9.96 0.00 21.66
N ILE A 89 -10.60 0.72 20.74
CA ILE A 89 -10.04 1.07 19.43
C ILE A 89 -9.87 2.58 19.32
N THR A 90 -8.64 3.02 19.13
CA THR A 90 -8.29 4.41 18.89
C THR A 90 -8.05 4.68 17.40
N LEU A 91 -7.98 5.96 17.02
CA LEU A 91 -7.55 6.33 15.66
C LEU A 91 -6.10 5.96 15.39
N ASP A 92 -5.25 5.84 16.43
CA ASP A 92 -3.89 5.29 16.32
C ASP A 92 -3.94 3.86 15.81
N ASN A 93 -4.72 2.96 16.43
CA ASN A 93 -4.84 1.57 15.98
C ASN A 93 -5.33 1.47 14.53
N VAL A 94 -6.35 2.25 14.17
CA VAL A 94 -6.94 2.26 12.82
C VAL A 94 -5.90 2.69 11.79
N VAL A 95 -5.22 3.83 12.03
CA VAL A 95 -4.22 4.35 11.09
C VAL A 95 -2.97 3.47 11.07
N PHE A 96 -2.53 2.94 12.21
CA PHE A 96 -1.40 2.00 12.27
C PHE A 96 -1.65 0.76 11.41
N CYS A 97 -2.81 0.13 11.53
CA CYS A 97 -3.14 -1.04 10.73
C CYS A 97 -3.30 -0.71 9.24
N ALA A 98 -4.00 0.37 8.90
CA ALA A 98 -4.18 0.80 7.52
C ALA A 98 -2.85 1.19 6.84
N LEU A 99 -1.93 1.81 7.58
CA LEU A 99 -0.60 2.18 7.12
C LEU A 99 0.26 0.97 6.77
N ASN A 100 0.17 -0.10 7.58
CA ASN A 100 1.13 -1.20 7.57
C ASN A 100 0.56 -2.52 6.99
N HIS A 101 -0.74 -2.59 6.62
CA HIS A 101 -1.36 -3.83 6.14
C HIS A 101 -0.58 -4.45 4.98
N ASP A 102 -0.13 -3.65 4.06
CA ASP A 102 0.55 -4.01 2.80
C ASP A 102 2.06 -3.73 2.81
N LEU A 103 2.67 -3.39 3.96
CA LEU A 103 4.09 -3.03 4.06
C LEU A 103 5.01 -4.12 3.48
N GLY A 104 4.61 -5.38 3.59
CA GLY A 104 5.34 -6.52 3.04
C GLY A 104 5.56 -6.50 1.52
N LYS A 105 4.80 -5.68 0.78
CA LYS A 105 5.04 -5.43 -0.66
C LYS A 105 6.38 -4.75 -0.93
N MET A 106 6.96 -4.11 0.07
CA MET A 106 8.30 -3.50 -0.05
C MET A 106 9.40 -4.55 -0.28
N GLY A 107 9.24 -5.76 0.23
CA GLY A 107 10.29 -6.78 0.24
C GLY A 107 10.96 -6.91 1.61
N SER A 108 12.27 -7.22 1.66
CA SER A 108 13.04 -7.17 2.91
C SER A 108 13.49 -5.74 3.20
N LYS A 109 14.17 -5.52 4.32
CA LYS A 109 14.77 -4.22 4.63
C LYS A 109 15.80 -3.77 3.57
N ASP A 110 16.44 -4.71 2.88
CA ASP A 110 17.56 -4.44 1.96
C ASP A 110 17.21 -4.72 0.49
N GLU A 111 16.16 -5.50 0.20
CA GLU A 111 15.83 -5.95 -1.16
C GLU A 111 14.37 -5.72 -1.51
N ASP A 112 14.13 -5.26 -2.73
CA ASP A 112 12.78 -5.02 -3.25
C ASP A 112 12.05 -6.33 -3.57
N ALA A 113 10.74 -6.38 -3.31
CA ALA A 113 9.91 -7.53 -3.67
C ALA A 113 9.67 -7.64 -5.17
N VAL A 114 9.68 -6.52 -5.88
CA VAL A 114 9.37 -6.45 -7.31
C VAL A 114 10.28 -5.48 -8.04
N TYR A 115 10.55 -5.78 -9.30
CA TYR A 115 11.28 -4.93 -10.23
C TYR A 115 10.45 -4.64 -11.47
N PRO A 116 10.63 -3.48 -12.16
CA PRO A 116 10.01 -3.22 -13.45
C PRO A 116 10.34 -4.35 -14.45
N SER A 117 9.31 -4.91 -15.06
CA SER A 117 9.48 -5.98 -16.05
C SER A 117 10.18 -5.47 -17.30
N GLN A 118 11.29 -6.08 -17.67
CA GLN A 118 11.99 -5.81 -18.93
C GLN A 118 11.45 -6.62 -20.11
N ASP A 119 10.60 -7.61 -19.85
CA ASP A 119 9.98 -8.46 -20.87
C ASP A 119 8.83 -7.69 -21.55
N LYS A 120 9.10 -7.19 -22.77
CA LYS A 120 8.14 -6.45 -23.57
C LYS A 120 6.89 -7.27 -23.89
N TRP A 121 7.06 -8.56 -24.24
CA TRP A 121 5.94 -9.43 -24.61
C TRP A 121 5.00 -9.65 -23.42
N ARG A 122 5.55 -9.93 -22.22
CA ARG A 122 4.75 -10.10 -21.01
C ARG A 122 4.01 -8.83 -20.61
N ARG A 123 4.66 -7.67 -20.74
CA ARG A 123 4.01 -6.38 -20.48
C ARG A 123 2.84 -6.11 -21.43
N GLU A 124 3.04 -6.37 -22.73
CA GLU A 124 2.03 -6.07 -23.76
C GLU A 124 0.91 -7.09 -23.81
N ASN A 125 1.18 -8.39 -23.56
CA ASN A 125 0.20 -9.46 -23.72
C ASN A 125 -0.40 -9.96 -22.41
N LEU A 126 0.35 -9.91 -21.31
CA LEU A 126 -0.09 -10.38 -20.00
C LEU A 126 -0.33 -9.24 -19.00
N GLY A 127 0.00 -8.00 -19.37
CA GLY A 127 -0.09 -6.84 -18.48
C GLY A 127 0.85 -6.92 -17.28
N GLU A 128 1.90 -7.75 -17.33
CA GLU A 128 2.89 -7.92 -16.26
C GLU A 128 3.88 -6.77 -16.25
N LEU A 129 3.54 -5.69 -15.55
CA LEU A 129 4.36 -4.48 -15.48
C LEU A 129 5.58 -4.63 -14.57
N TYR A 130 5.46 -5.50 -13.55
CA TYR A 130 6.51 -5.79 -12.58
C TYR A 130 6.74 -7.29 -12.45
N LYS A 131 7.98 -7.67 -12.13
CA LYS A 131 8.43 -9.04 -11.91
C LYS A 131 8.83 -9.21 -10.44
N PHE A 132 8.44 -10.33 -9.84
CA PHE A 132 8.84 -10.66 -8.48
C PHE A 132 10.34 -10.95 -8.36
N ASN A 133 10.92 -10.53 -7.25
CA ASN A 133 12.28 -10.90 -6.85
C ASN A 133 12.28 -12.33 -6.32
N THR A 134 12.85 -13.25 -7.11
CA THR A 134 12.92 -14.66 -6.75
C THR A 134 14.05 -14.99 -5.76
N ASN A 135 14.90 -14.02 -5.43
CA ASN A 135 15.96 -14.20 -4.42
C ASN A 135 15.42 -14.06 -2.99
N LEU A 136 14.29 -13.37 -2.83
CA LEU A 136 13.65 -13.26 -1.51
C LEU A 136 13.04 -14.59 -1.09
N ALA A 137 13.25 -14.96 0.17
CA ALA A 137 12.50 -16.03 0.79
C ALA A 137 10.99 -15.77 0.68
N TYR A 138 10.22 -16.81 0.33
CA TYR A 138 8.76 -16.67 0.27
C TYR A 138 8.18 -16.30 1.63
N MET A 139 7.32 -15.30 1.62
CA MET A 139 6.53 -14.87 2.75
C MET A 139 5.27 -14.18 2.21
N SER A 140 4.09 -14.44 2.81
CA SER A 140 2.89 -13.70 2.44
C SER A 140 3.08 -12.20 2.72
N VAL A 141 2.32 -11.35 2.03
CA VAL A 141 2.44 -9.89 2.26
C VAL A 141 2.12 -9.53 3.70
N PRO A 142 1.03 -10.04 4.33
CA PRO A 142 0.75 -9.76 5.74
C PRO A 142 1.86 -10.24 6.68
N ASP A 143 2.38 -11.47 6.47
CA ASP A 143 3.44 -12.02 7.32
C ASP A 143 4.72 -11.18 7.22
N ARG A 144 5.07 -10.74 6.01
CA ARG A 144 6.22 -9.89 5.79
C ARG A 144 6.02 -8.49 6.38
N SER A 145 4.81 -7.93 6.34
CA SER A 145 4.47 -6.69 7.02
C SER A 145 4.77 -6.78 8.52
N LEU A 146 4.26 -7.83 9.15
CA LEU A 146 4.49 -8.10 10.57
C LEU A 146 5.96 -8.33 10.90
N PHE A 147 6.67 -9.08 10.04
CA PHE A 147 8.10 -9.34 10.22
C PHE A 147 8.94 -8.04 10.16
N LEU A 148 8.67 -7.16 9.18
CA LEU A 148 9.35 -5.88 9.03
C LEU A 148 9.14 -4.96 10.23
N LEU A 149 7.90 -4.89 10.75
CA LEU A 149 7.59 -4.12 11.95
C LEU A 149 8.33 -4.67 13.17
N GLN A 150 8.36 -6.01 13.33
CA GLN A 150 9.10 -6.65 14.40
C GLN A 150 10.62 -6.41 14.27
N GLU A 151 11.19 -6.53 13.07
CA GLU A 151 12.61 -6.30 12.80
C GLU A 151 13.02 -4.84 13.10
N ALA A 152 12.11 -3.90 12.84
CA ALA A 152 12.29 -2.50 13.15
C ALA A 152 12.05 -2.14 14.64
N GLY A 153 11.69 -3.11 15.48
CA GLY A 153 11.37 -2.88 16.89
C GLY A 153 10.09 -2.08 17.12
N ILE A 154 9.17 -2.05 16.15
CA ILE A 154 7.89 -1.36 16.23
C ILE A 154 6.88 -2.28 16.88
N GLY A 155 6.48 -1.94 18.11
CA GLY A 155 5.52 -2.72 18.89
C GLY A 155 4.09 -2.61 18.34
N MET A 156 3.32 -3.69 18.49
CA MET A 156 1.90 -3.74 18.13
C MET A 156 1.10 -4.56 19.14
N SER A 157 -0.19 -4.25 19.28
CA SER A 157 -1.11 -5.02 20.08
C SER A 157 -1.50 -6.33 19.36
N GLN A 158 -2.11 -7.27 20.12
CA GLN A 158 -2.64 -8.51 19.55
C GLN A 158 -3.71 -8.22 18.48
N ASP A 159 -4.58 -7.23 18.70
CA ASP A 159 -5.63 -6.87 17.76
C ASP A 159 -5.06 -6.24 16.47
N GLU A 160 -4.02 -5.42 16.58
CA GLU A 160 -3.30 -4.87 15.43
C GLU A 160 -2.59 -5.97 14.63
N PHE A 161 -1.94 -6.92 15.33
CA PHE A 161 -1.34 -8.10 14.69
C PHE A 161 -2.38 -8.90 13.89
N ILE A 162 -3.50 -9.27 14.53
CA ILE A 162 -4.58 -10.03 13.89
C ILE A 162 -5.14 -9.23 12.71
N THR A 163 -5.31 -7.93 12.86
CA THR A 163 -5.84 -7.04 11.81
C THR A 163 -4.94 -7.02 10.58
N ILE A 164 -3.64 -6.78 10.75
CA ILE A 164 -2.68 -6.80 9.64
C ILE A 164 -2.61 -8.19 9.02
N LYS A 165 -2.57 -9.25 9.86
CA LYS A 165 -2.52 -10.65 9.40
C LYS A 165 -3.70 -11.02 8.52
N THR A 166 -4.90 -10.52 8.82
CA THR A 166 -6.15 -10.98 8.20
C THR A 166 -6.79 -9.95 7.24
N HIS A 167 -6.09 -8.86 6.91
CA HIS A 167 -6.67 -7.75 6.14
C HIS A 167 -7.22 -8.17 4.77
N ASP A 168 -6.59 -9.14 4.09
CA ASP A 168 -7.09 -9.71 2.82
C ASP A 168 -8.46 -10.41 2.95
N GLY A 169 -8.94 -10.62 4.18
CA GLY A 169 -10.23 -11.29 4.41
C GLY A 169 -10.26 -12.69 3.79
N LEU A 170 -11.36 -13.04 3.15
CA LEU A 170 -11.55 -14.34 2.53
C LEU A 170 -10.87 -14.49 1.15
N TYR A 171 -10.16 -13.48 0.66
CA TYR A 171 -9.29 -13.62 -0.50
C TYR A 171 -8.05 -14.48 -0.18
N ASP A 172 -7.65 -14.54 1.11
CA ASP A 172 -6.69 -15.52 1.61
C ASP A 172 -7.43 -16.64 2.36
N GLU A 173 -7.35 -17.89 1.86
CA GLU A 173 -8.00 -19.05 2.47
C GLU A 173 -7.52 -19.30 3.92
N ALA A 174 -6.28 -18.93 4.25
CA ALA A 174 -5.74 -19.04 5.60
C ALA A 174 -6.53 -18.22 6.63
N ASN A 175 -7.25 -17.19 6.19
CA ASN A 175 -8.08 -16.35 7.04
C ASN A 175 -9.47 -16.94 7.32
N THR A 176 -9.87 -18.04 6.64
CA THR A 176 -11.20 -18.65 6.81
C THR A 176 -11.60 -18.90 8.25
N PRO A 177 -10.73 -19.43 9.16
CA PRO A 177 -11.09 -19.66 10.55
C PRO A 177 -11.47 -18.39 11.32
N TYR A 178 -10.93 -17.24 10.94
CA TYR A 178 -11.24 -15.94 11.56
C TYR A 178 -12.58 -15.37 11.12
N PHE A 179 -12.94 -15.53 9.83
CA PHE A 179 -14.13 -14.92 9.24
C PHE A 179 -15.36 -15.85 9.25
N LYS A 180 -15.18 -17.18 9.18
CA LYS A 180 -16.25 -18.17 9.01
C LYS A 180 -16.37 -19.13 10.19
N SER A 181 -15.97 -18.73 11.39
CA SER A 181 -16.14 -19.61 12.57
C SER A 181 -17.56 -19.53 13.11
N PHE A 182 -18.17 -20.71 13.35
CA PHE A 182 -19.39 -20.83 14.13
C PHE A 182 -19.12 -20.89 15.64
N ILE A 183 -17.86 -21.01 16.03
CA ILE A 183 -17.41 -21.04 17.43
C ILE A 183 -17.29 -19.60 17.91
N PRO A 184 -18.09 -19.15 18.91
CA PRO A 184 -18.07 -17.74 19.34
C PRO A 184 -16.69 -17.27 19.82
N GLU A 185 -15.91 -18.17 20.41
CA GLU A 185 -14.58 -17.89 20.95
C GLU A 185 -13.55 -17.55 19.85
N ASN A 186 -13.79 -18.00 18.61
CA ASN A 186 -12.90 -17.74 17.48
C ASN A 186 -13.22 -16.44 16.75
N ARG A 187 -14.30 -15.75 17.11
CA ARG A 187 -14.66 -14.47 16.50
C ARG A 187 -13.68 -13.36 16.91
N PHE A 188 -13.48 -12.41 16.03
CA PHE A 188 -12.76 -11.19 16.38
C PHE A 188 -13.32 -10.55 17.64
N ARG A 189 -12.45 -10.15 18.56
CA ARG A 189 -12.84 -9.50 19.82
C ARG A 189 -13.20 -8.03 19.62
N THR A 190 -12.62 -7.41 18.59
CA THR A 190 -12.88 -6.04 18.20
C THR A 190 -13.27 -5.98 16.71
N PRO A 191 -13.97 -4.94 16.25
CA PRO A 191 -14.26 -4.75 14.82
C PRO A 191 -13.08 -4.23 14.00
N LEU A 192 -11.91 -3.98 14.59
CA LEU A 192 -10.74 -3.44 13.88
C LEU A 192 -10.34 -4.23 12.63
N PRO A 193 -10.30 -5.59 12.65
CA PRO A 193 -10.01 -6.37 11.44
C PRO A 193 -11.03 -6.15 10.32
N LEU A 194 -12.31 -5.99 10.67
CA LEU A 194 -13.38 -5.75 9.69
C LEU A 194 -13.28 -4.34 9.11
N ILE A 195 -12.99 -3.34 9.95
CA ILE A 195 -12.82 -1.94 9.52
C ILE A 195 -11.70 -1.83 8.48
N ILE A 196 -10.56 -2.48 8.72
CA ILE A 196 -9.42 -2.43 7.80
C ILE A 196 -9.70 -3.25 6.54
N HIS A 197 -10.25 -4.46 6.65
CA HIS A 197 -10.64 -5.25 5.48
C HIS A 197 -11.63 -4.51 4.57
N GLU A 198 -12.67 -3.89 5.11
CA GLU A 198 -13.62 -3.06 4.35
C GLU A 198 -12.93 -1.88 3.66
N ALA A 199 -12.02 -1.22 4.36
CA ALA A 199 -11.32 -0.05 3.87
C ALA A 199 -10.41 -0.39 2.69
N ASP A 200 -9.64 -1.47 2.81
CA ASP A 200 -8.76 -1.97 1.76
C ASP A 200 -9.56 -2.44 0.54
N MET A 201 -10.55 -3.31 0.73
CA MET A 201 -11.43 -3.78 -0.34
C MET A 201 -12.09 -2.61 -1.09
N ARG A 202 -12.56 -1.59 -0.37
CA ARG A 202 -13.20 -0.40 -0.96
C ARG A 202 -12.19 0.44 -1.73
N ALA A 203 -11.00 0.69 -1.18
CA ALA A 203 -9.94 1.43 -1.85
C ALA A 203 -9.53 0.71 -3.14
N ALA A 204 -9.18 -0.57 -3.07
CA ALA A 204 -8.79 -1.38 -4.20
C ALA A 204 -9.87 -1.41 -5.29
N ARG A 205 -11.16 -1.53 -4.91
CA ARG A 205 -12.28 -1.53 -5.85
C ARG A 205 -12.47 -0.19 -6.56
N ILE A 206 -12.42 0.92 -5.84
CA ILE A 206 -12.56 2.27 -6.41
C ILE A 206 -11.37 2.56 -7.34
N GLU A 207 -10.15 2.22 -6.94
CA GLU A 207 -8.95 2.37 -7.76
C GLU A 207 -9.05 1.56 -9.05
N TRP A 208 -9.50 0.32 -8.97
CA TRP A 208 -9.73 -0.52 -10.14
C TRP A 208 -10.79 0.08 -11.09
N GLU A 209 -11.90 0.59 -10.55
CA GLU A 209 -12.94 1.25 -11.33
C GLU A 209 -12.42 2.49 -12.07
N GLN A 210 -11.57 3.25 -11.43
CA GLN A 210 -11.00 4.48 -12.02
C GLN A 210 -9.88 4.21 -13.02
N GLN A 211 -9.08 3.17 -12.77
CA GLN A 211 -7.83 2.94 -13.52
C GLN A 211 -7.99 1.90 -14.63
N TYR A 212 -8.66 0.80 -14.36
CA TYR A 212 -8.72 -0.34 -15.28
C TYR A 212 -10.08 -0.50 -15.99
N LEU A 213 -11.20 -0.36 -15.27
CA LEU A 213 -12.53 -0.51 -15.86
C LEU A 213 -12.74 0.31 -17.15
N PRO A 214 -12.25 1.56 -17.28
CA PRO A 214 -12.38 2.33 -18.51
C PRO A 214 -11.62 1.75 -19.70
N THR A 215 -10.72 0.79 -19.49
CA THR A 215 -9.93 0.12 -20.55
C THR A 215 -10.60 -1.13 -21.10
N ILE A 216 -11.56 -1.70 -20.37
CA ILE A 216 -12.30 -2.91 -20.79
C ILE A 216 -13.15 -2.60 -22.02
N GLY A 217 -13.09 -3.48 -23.02
CA GLY A 217 -13.90 -3.39 -24.25
C GLY A 217 -13.38 -2.40 -25.31
N LYS A 218 -12.28 -1.67 -25.05
CA LYS A 218 -11.67 -0.77 -26.03
C LYS A 218 -10.65 -1.44 -26.96
N GLY A 219 -10.68 -2.77 -27.07
CA GLY A 219 -9.99 -3.51 -28.13
C GLY A 219 -8.46 -3.55 -28.08
N ASN A 220 -7.85 -3.07 -27.02
CA ASN A 220 -6.43 -3.28 -26.71
C ASN A 220 -6.33 -3.39 -25.19
N LEU A 221 -5.74 -4.47 -24.67
CA LEU A 221 -5.05 -4.43 -23.38
C LEU A 221 -4.15 -3.21 -23.48
N ALA A 222 -4.50 -2.15 -22.77
CA ALA A 222 -3.98 -0.81 -23.03
C ALA A 222 -2.45 -0.89 -23.11
N LYS A 223 -1.91 -0.66 -24.29
CA LYS A 223 -0.50 -0.33 -24.40
C LYS A 223 -0.30 0.85 -23.46
N PRO A 224 0.49 0.75 -22.41
CA PRO A 224 0.79 1.92 -21.60
C PRO A 224 1.32 2.96 -22.59
N LYS A 225 0.64 4.07 -22.74
CA LYS A 225 1.16 5.22 -23.51
C LYS A 225 2.35 5.71 -22.70
N VAL A 226 3.51 5.19 -23.00
CA VAL A 226 4.77 5.79 -22.59
C VAL A 226 4.83 7.11 -23.33
N ASN A 227 4.37 8.16 -22.70
CA ASN A 227 4.55 9.52 -23.20
C ASN A 227 6.06 9.84 -23.12
N ARG A 228 6.77 9.59 -24.22
CA ARG A 228 8.19 9.88 -24.41
C ARG A 228 8.51 11.37 -24.57
N SER A 229 7.65 12.26 -24.14
CA SER A 229 7.94 13.69 -24.18
C SER A 229 8.01 14.31 -22.80
N PHE A 230 9.05 13.98 -22.05
CA PHE A 230 9.52 14.89 -21.00
C PHE A 230 10.22 16.07 -21.68
N ASN A 231 9.57 17.21 -21.70
CA ASN A 231 10.16 18.44 -22.22
C ASN A 231 11.31 18.85 -21.28
N SER A 232 12.53 18.96 -21.79
CA SER A 232 13.76 19.21 -21.02
C SER A 232 13.67 20.41 -20.06
N ASN A 233 12.79 21.37 -20.35
CA ASN A 233 12.58 22.56 -19.51
C ASN A 233 11.78 22.30 -18.23
N ASN A 234 11.07 21.19 -18.10
CA ASN A 234 10.34 20.82 -16.87
C ASN A 234 11.17 19.91 -15.96
N LYS A 235 12.22 19.28 -16.48
CA LYS A 235 13.08 18.35 -15.76
C LYS A 235 13.84 19.05 -14.61
N SER A 236 14.42 20.22 -14.86
CA SER A 236 15.18 20.98 -13.86
C SER A 236 14.31 21.52 -12.71
N LYS A 237 13.06 21.91 -12.99
CA LYS A 237 12.11 22.36 -11.96
C LYS A 237 11.58 21.20 -11.11
N ALA A 238 11.35 20.04 -11.71
CA ALA A 238 10.91 18.84 -10.98
C ALA A 238 12.02 18.33 -10.05
N LEU A 239 13.27 18.26 -10.52
CA LEU A 239 14.44 17.83 -9.74
C LEU A 239 14.71 18.69 -8.50
N SER A 240 14.45 19.99 -8.56
CA SER A 240 14.70 20.90 -7.42
C SER A 240 13.70 20.73 -6.28
N SER A 241 12.51 20.16 -6.54
CA SER A 241 11.45 19.95 -5.55
C SER A 241 11.46 18.55 -4.93
N VAL A 242 12.24 17.62 -5.47
CA VAL A 242 12.28 16.22 -5.05
C VAL A 242 13.36 16.00 -3.99
N LYS A 243 12.97 15.45 -2.85
CA LYS A 243 13.87 15.12 -1.73
C LYS A 243 14.50 13.73 -1.89
N SER A 244 13.78 12.77 -2.48
CA SER A 244 14.23 11.39 -2.66
C SER A 244 15.35 11.27 -3.70
N ALA A 245 16.46 10.61 -3.32
CA ALA A 245 17.59 10.36 -4.22
C ALA A 245 17.23 9.33 -5.32
N GLY A 246 16.44 8.31 -4.99
CA GLY A 246 15.97 7.30 -5.95
C GLY A 246 15.07 7.90 -7.03
N LEU A 247 14.18 8.82 -6.63
CA LEU A 247 13.31 9.53 -7.57
C LEU A 247 14.09 10.48 -8.48
N LYS A 248 15.15 11.14 -7.97
CA LYS A 248 16.07 11.95 -8.80
C LYS A 248 16.76 11.10 -9.85
N ASN A 249 17.31 9.96 -9.46
CA ASN A 249 17.99 9.04 -10.38
C ASN A 249 17.05 8.49 -11.47
N MET A 250 15.78 8.19 -11.11
CA MET A 250 14.77 7.78 -12.08
C MET A 250 14.49 8.88 -13.10
N LEU A 251 14.35 10.13 -12.67
CA LEU A 251 14.08 11.29 -13.54
C LEU A 251 15.26 11.64 -14.43
N ASP A 252 16.49 11.36 -14.01
CA ASP A 252 17.69 11.59 -14.82
C ASP A 252 17.84 10.56 -15.95
N ASN A 253 17.24 9.37 -15.80
CA ASN A 253 17.28 8.28 -16.77
C ASN A 253 16.05 8.24 -17.71
N LEU A 254 15.09 9.17 -17.59
CA LEU A 254 13.96 9.38 -18.50
C LEU A 254 14.26 10.47 -19.51
#